data_ab6c619020c8e23125a2bb354d94ea15
#
_entry.id   ab6c619020c8e23125a2bb354d94ea15
#
_cell.length_a   1.000
_cell.length_b   1.000
_cell.length_c   1.000
_cell.angle_alpha   90.00
_cell.angle_beta   90.00
_cell.angle_gamma   90.00
#
_symmetry.space_group_name_H-M   'P 1'
#
loop_
_entity.id
_entity.type
_entity.pdbx_description
1 polymer ?
#
loop_
_entity_poly.entity_id
_entity_poly.type
_entity_poly.pdbx_seq_one_letter_code
_entity_poly.pdbx_strand_id
1 'polypeptide(L)'
;PGVMGKTSLAAFLSVCPNLDTVKIKGRGRRSIDALIDFIKAEYPQVKNIEVCDSVEEAVKDSDIISFTTTVRDDEASFPYINEKWIKKGALISMPSAARFDDEFLANRCKLVVDNYKLYEAWEEEYPYPSYKEVQIIGTKFTDLKHEGKIKREDIIDIADIITGKHPGRESDDEIIVY
;
A
#
# COMPACT_ATOMS: atom_id res chain seq x y z
N PRO A 1 9.89 -5.35 9.56
CA PRO A 1 9.00 -6.35 8.95
C PRO A 1 8.62 -7.44 9.94
N GLY A 2 7.33 -7.51 10.26
CA GLY A 2 6.76 -8.51 11.17
C GLY A 2 6.00 -9.61 10.42
N VAL A 3 4.99 -10.22 11.09
CA VAL A 3 4.14 -11.25 10.49
C VAL A 3 3.46 -10.72 9.21
N MET A 4 2.85 -9.54 9.25
CA MET A 4 2.21 -8.94 8.07
C MET A 4 3.18 -8.76 6.91
N GLY A 5 4.42 -8.32 7.15
CA GLY A 5 5.43 -8.21 6.10
C GLY A 5 5.76 -9.54 5.43
N LYS A 6 5.85 -10.61 6.22
CA LYS A 6 6.08 -11.97 5.70
C LYS A 6 4.90 -12.47 4.88
N THR A 7 3.67 -12.33 5.40
CA THR A 7 2.46 -12.82 4.71
C THR A 7 2.15 -12.03 3.44
N SER A 8 2.31 -10.71 3.44
CA SER A 8 2.15 -9.90 2.23
C SER A 8 3.17 -10.28 1.16
N LEU A 9 4.45 -10.41 1.54
CA LEU A 9 5.50 -10.83 0.62
C LEU A 9 5.23 -12.23 0.05
N ALA A 10 4.83 -13.18 0.90
CA ALA A 10 4.45 -14.53 0.47
C ALA A 10 3.33 -14.51 -0.57
N ALA A 11 2.29 -13.69 -0.33
CA ALA A 11 1.18 -13.53 -1.27
C ALA A 11 1.65 -12.97 -2.63
N PHE A 12 2.47 -11.90 -2.62
CA PHE A 12 3.01 -11.34 -3.87
C PHE A 12 3.89 -12.34 -4.63
N LEU A 13 4.80 -13.02 -3.95
CA LEU A 13 5.69 -13.99 -4.59
C LEU A 13 4.95 -15.21 -5.14
N SER A 14 3.78 -15.55 -4.58
CA SER A 14 2.96 -16.67 -5.09
C SER A 14 2.26 -16.35 -6.42
N VAL A 15 1.92 -15.08 -6.66
CA VAL A 15 1.20 -14.63 -7.87
C VAL A 15 2.08 -13.91 -8.88
N CYS A 16 3.27 -13.45 -8.45
CA CYS A 16 4.26 -12.76 -9.27
C CYS A 16 5.60 -13.51 -9.26
N PRO A 17 5.73 -14.65 -9.95
CA PRO A 17 6.92 -15.51 -9.88
C PRO A 17 8.20 -14.85 -10.43
N ASN A 18 8.05 -13.76 -11.20
CA ASN A 18 9.18 -13.01 -11.77
C ASN A 18 9.78 -11.97 -10.82
N LEU A 19 9.22 -11.80 -9.62
CA LEU A 19 9.82 -10.92 -8.60
C LEU A 19 11.12 -11.57 -8.08
N ASP A 20 12.24 -10.94 -8.38
CA ASP A 20 13.57 -11.45 -8.06
C ASP A 20 14.35 -10.57 -7.08
N THR A 21 13.83 -9.39 -6.77
CA THR A 21 14.46 -8.41 -5.89
C THR A 21 13.49 -7.98 -4.79
N VAL A 22 13.96 -7.99 -3.54
CA VAL A 22 13.20 -7.53 -2.36
C VAL A 22 13.98 -6.46 -1.63
N LYS A 23 13.44 -5.24 -1.59
CA LYS A 23 13.97 -4.12 -0.80
C LYS A 23 13.27 -4.07 0.56
N ILE A 24 14.04 -3.96 1.63
CA ILE A 24 13.53 -4.02 3.00
C ILE A 24 13.90 -2.76 3.76
N LYS A 25 12.91 -1.98 4.17
CA LYS A 25 13.06 -0.91 5.16
C LYS A 25 12.35 -1.29 6.44
N GLY A 26 13.07 -1.32 7.54
CA GLY A 26 12.55 -1.64 8.86
C GLY A 26 13.31 -0.91 9.95
N ARG A 27 12.75 -0.89 11.18
CA ARG A 27 13.36 -0.23 12.33
C ARG A 27 14.26 -1.16 13.14
N GLY A 28 13.92 -2.44 13.19
CA GLY A 28 14.59 -3.41 14.05
C GLY A 28 15.43 -4.42 13.25
N ARG A 29 16.74 -4.48 13.52
CA ARG A 29 17.65 -5.40 12.85
C ARG A 29 17.19 -6.85 12.93
N ARG A 30 16.80 -7.32 14.13
CA ARG A 30 16.31 -8.69 14.33
C ARG A 30 15.15 -9.08 13.42
N SER A 31 14.19 -8.16 13.20
CA SER A 31 13.05 -8.45 12.34
C SER A 31 13.39 -8.39 10.85
N ILE A 32 14.40 -7.61 10.47
CA ILE A 32 14.94 -7.58 9.12
C ILE A 32 15.66 -8.91 8.84
N ASP A 33 16.55 -9.34 9.72
CA ASP A 33 17.28 -10.59 9.58
C ASP A 33 16.32 -11.79 9.51
N ALA A 34 15.30 -11.84 10.37
CA ALA A 34 14.27 -12.88 10.33
C ALA A 34 13.44 -12.90 9.04
N LEU A 35 13.26 -11.76 8.36
CA LEU A 35 12.63 -11.71 7.04
C LEU A 35 13.59 -12.19 5.96
N ILE A 36 14.85 -11.79 6.02
CA ILE A 36 15.88 -12.26 5.07
C ILE A 36 16.03 -13.79 5.13
N ASP A 37 16.11 -14.36 6.34
CA ASP A 37 16.21 -15.81 6.53
C ASP A 37 14.97 -16.52 5.95
N PHE A 38 13.78 -15.98 6.19
CA PHE A 38 12.55 -16.50 5.63
C PHE A 38 12.54 -16.47 4.09
N ILE A 39 12.96 -15.33 3.48
CA ILE A 39 13.03 -15.22 2.02
C ILE A 39 14.00 -16.26 1.44
N LYS A 40 15.19 -16.37 2.02
CA LYS A 40 16.20 -17.31 1.55
C LYS A 40 15.78 -18.79 1.66
N ALA A 41 15.01 -19.11 2.69
CA ALA A 41 14.54 -20.49 2.92
C ALA A 41 13.39 -20.88 1.98
N GLU A 42 12.43 -19.96 1.75
CA GLU A 42 11.16 -20.30 1.12
C GLU A 42 11.06 -19.83 -0.35
N TYR A 43 11.87 -18.84 -0.76
CA TYR A 43 11.72 -18.17 -2.06
C TYR A 43 13.04 -18.08 -2.84
N PRO A 44 13.54 -19.21 -3.38
CA PRO A 44 14.82 -19.24 -4.11
C PRO A 44 14.83 -18.43 -5.41
N GLN A 45 13.67 -18.02 -5.92
CA GLN A 45 13.55 -17.10 -7.05
C GLN A 45 13.99 -15.67 -6.70
N VAL A 46 13.97 -15.27 -5.43
CA VAL A 46 14.48 -13.96 -4.99
C VAL A 46 16.00 -14.00 -4.94
N LYS A 47 16.62 -13.34 -5.92
CA LYS A 47 18.08 -13.31 -6.11
C LYS A 47 18.74 -12.18 -5.34
N ASN A 48 18.04 -11.06 -5.18
CA ASN A 48 18.55 -9.83 -4.57
C ASN A 48 17.72 -9.47 -3.35
N ILE A 49 18.37 -9.27 -2.20
CA ILE A 49 17.74 -8.79 -0.98
C ILE A 49 18.54 -7.57 -0.51
N GLU A 50 17.91 -6.41 -0.55
CA GLU A 50 18.52 -5.12 -0.22
C GLU A 50 17.92 -4.58 1.08
N VAL A 51 18.75 -4.28 2.06
CA VAL A 51 18.34 -3.57 3.28
C VAL A 51 18.58 -2.09 3.07
N CYS A 52 17.52 -1.31 3.01
CA CYS A 52 17.54 0.11 2.68
C CYS A 52 17.69 0.98 3.93
N ASP A 53 18.48 2.04 3.84
CA ASP A 53 18.68 3.00 4.92
C ASP A 53 17.57 4.06 4.97
N SER A 54 16.89 4.30 3.86
CA SER A 54 15.79 5.25 3.74
C SER A 54 14.52 4.62 3.16
N VAL A 55 13.38 5.30 3.35
CA VAL A 55 12.11 4.95 2.70
C VAL A 55 12.19 5.19 1.19
N GLU A 56 12.88 6.27 0.77
CA GLU A 56 13.11 6.58 -0.63
C GLU A 56 13.80 5.43 -1.36
N GLU A 57 14.90 4.91 -0.81
CA GLU A 57 15.61 3.76 -1.40
C GLU A 57 14.72 2.53 -1.54
N ALA A 58 13.87 2.26 -0.53
CA ALA A 58 12.97 1.10 -0.58
C ALA A 58 11.85 1.26 -1.59
N VAL A 59 11.37 2.49 -1.82
CA VAL A 59 10.24 2.79 -2.73
C VAL A 59 10.71 2.93 -4.18
N LYS A 60 11.87 3.56 -4.38
CA LYS A 60 12.34 3.91 -5.70
C LYS A 60 12.57 2.67 -6.58
N ASP A 61 12.06 2.73 -7.81
CA ASP A 61 12.13 1.65 -8.81
C ASP A 61 11.45 0.32 -8.39
N SER A 62 10.55 0.36 -7.39
CA SER A 62 9.81 -0.81 -6.94
C SER A 62 8.49 -0.95 -7.70
N ASP A 63 8.21 -2.17 -8.21
CA ASP A 63 6.95 -2.49 -8.90
C ASP A 63 5.80 -2.69 -7.91
N ILE A 64 6.12 -3.22 -6.72
CA ILE A 64 5.18 -3.41 -5.61
C ILE A 64 5.77 -2.79 -4.35
N ILE A 65 4.99 -1.92 -3.72
CA ILE A 65 5.35 -1.24 -2.47
C ILE A 65 4.33 -1.68 -1.43
N SER A 66 4.77 -2.28 -0.32
CA SER A 66 3.87 -2.74 0.73
C SER A 66 4.22 -2.13 2.09
N PHE A 67 3.27 -1.40 2.67
CA PHE A 67 3.41 -0.77 3.98
C PHE A 67 2.86 -1.67 5.07
N THR A 68 3.74 -2.29 5.86
CA THR A 68 3.41 -3.16 6.98
C THR A 68 3.97 -2.59 8.29
N THR A 69 3.90 -1.28 8.43
CA THR A 69 4.38 -0.53 9.60
C THR A 69 3.46 -0.75 10.80
N THR A 70 3.95 -0.55 12.00
CA THR A 70 3.09 -0.50 13.18
C THR A 70 2.36 0.83 13.22
N VAL A 71 1.05 0.80 13.23
CA VAL A 71 0.21 2.00 13.44
C VAL A 71 0.49 2.57 14.83
N ARG A 72 0.53 3.87 14.95
CA ARG A 72 0.72 4.65 16.18
C ARG A 72 -0.31 5.78 16.19
N ASP A 73 -0.58 6.32 17.37
CA ASP A 73 -1.56 7.39 17.56
C ASP A 73 -1.16 8.73 16.89
N ASP A 74 0.09 8.85 16.48
CA ASP A 74 0.62 10.05 15.80
C ASP A 74 0.82 9.79 14.32
N GLU A 75 -0.03 10.40 13.47
CA GLU A 75 0.07 10.35 12.02
C GLU A 75 1.44 10.84 11.50
N ALA A 76 2.05 11.81 12.19
CA ALA A 76 3.38 12.31 11.81
C ALA A 76 4.48 11.24 11.90
N SER A 77 4.22 10.17 12.67
CA SER A 77 5.14 9.02 12.78
C SER A 77 5.12 8.08 11.58
N PHE A 78 4.11 8.19 10.68
CA PHE A 78 4.04 7.36 9.48
C PHE A 78 5.02 7.82 8.41
N PRO A 79 5.57 6.90 7.62
CA PRO A 79 6.46 7.27 6.54
C PRO A 79 5.73 8.17 5.53
N TYR A 80 6.30 9.32 5.23
CA TYR A 80 5.87 10.15 4.11
C TYR A 80 6.48 9.61 2.82
N ILE A 81 5.67 9.52 1.78
CA ILE A 81 6.05 9.00 0.47
C ILE A 81 5.90 10.12 -0.56
N ASN A 82 7.02 10.54 -1.10
CA ASN A 82 7.02 11.51 -2.18
C ASN A 82 6.64 10.80 -3.51
N GLU A 83 5.69 11.37 -4.25
CA GLU A 83 5.25 10.80 -5.54
C GLU A 83 6.40 10.58 -6.53
N LYS A 84 7.45 11.42 -6.48
CA LYS A 84 8.62 11.34 -7.36
C LYS A 84 9.46 10.07 -7.17
N TRP A 85 9.27 9.37 -6.06
CA TRP A 85 9.96 8.10 -5.80
C TRP A 85 9.21 6.92 -6.40
N ILE A 86 7.91 7.11 -6.71
CA ILE A 86 7.03 6.02 -7.14
C ILE A 86 7.19 5.80 -8.63
N LYS A 87 7.50 4.56 -9.00
CA LYS A 87 7.60 4.12 -10.38
C LYS A 87 6.21 4.13 -11.03
N LYS A 88 6.13 4.55 -12.28
CA LYS A 88 4.93 4.34 -13.09
C LYS A 88 4.57 2.85 -13.12
N GLY A 89 3.29 2.55 -13.06
CA GLY A 89 2.79 1.19 -13.01
C GLY A 89 2.89 0.50 -11.64
N ALA A 90 3.41 1.17 -10.61
CA ALA A 90 3.55 0.57 -9.29
C ALA A 90 2.21 0.21 -8.64
N LEU A 91 2.19 -0.91 -7.93
CA LEU A 91 1.13 -1.26 -6.97
C LEU A 91 1.57 -0.84 -5.56
N ILE A 92 0.78 -0.02 -4.91
CA ILE A 92 0.97 0.39 -3.52
C ILE A 92 -0.06 -0.35 -2.66
N SER A 93 0.41 -1.33 -1.90
CA SER A 93 -0.41 -2.11 -0.98
C SER A 93 -0.32 -1.54 0.43
N MET A 94 -1.47 -1.21 1.02
CA MET A 94 -1.59 -0.46 2.27
C MET A 94 -2.23 -1.27 3.41
N PRO A 95 -1.67 -2.43 3.82
CA PRO A 95 -2.16 -3.12 5.00
C PRO A 95 -1.88 -2.36 6.32
N SER A 96 -1.16 -1.25 6.22
CA SER A 96 -0.90 -0.29 7.31
C SER A 96 -0.81 1.12 6.73
N ALA A 97 -0.53 2.12 7.57
CA ALA A 97 -0.54 3.53 7.20
C ALA A 97 0.77 4.03 6.61
N ALA A 98 0.67 4.93 5.64
CA ALA A 98 1.70 5.82 5.14
C ALA A 98 1.06 7.16 4.77
N ARG A 99 1.87 8.21 4.64
CA ARG A 99 1.40 9.54 4.26
C ARG A 99 1.75 9.83 2.81
N PHE A 100 0.77 10.34 2.09
CA PHE A 100 0.89 10.83 0.72
C PHE A 100 0.30 12.23 0.62
N ASP A 101 0.69 12.97 -0.40
CA ASP A 101 -0.02 14.19 -0.75
C ASP A 101 -1.41 13.85 -1.28
N ASP A 102 -2.43 14.58 -0.85
CA ASP A 102 -3.81 14.37 -1.26
C ASP A 102 -3.99 14.50 -2.77
N GLU A 103 -3.27 15.46 -3.38
CA GLU A 103 -3.24 15.68 -4.81
C GLU A 103 -2.73 14.45 -5.58
N PHE A 104 -1.73 13.76 -5.05
CA PHE A 104 -1.23 12.52 -5.63
C PHE A 104 -2.29 11.43 -5.60
N LEU A 105 -2.94 11.21 -4.44
CA LEU A 105 -3.99 10.21 -4.32
C LEU A 105 -5.17 10.53 -5.23
N ALA A 106 -5.62 11.79 -5.24
CA ALA A 106 -6.81 12.20 -5.97
C ALA A 106 -6.66 12.18 -7.50
N ASN A 107 -5.46 12.52 -8.02
CA ASN A 107 -5.31 12.80 -9.44
C ASN A 107 -4.31 11.91 -10.17
N ARG A 108 -3.53 11.08 -9.43
CA ARG A 108 -2.44 10.29 -10.01
C ARG A 108 -2.58 8.80 -9.79
N CYS A 109 -3.55 8.38 -8.97
CA CYS A 109 -3.72 7.00 -8.58
C CYS A 109 -5.09 6.46 -8.97
N LYS A 110 -5.13 5.18 -9.30
CA LYS A 110 -6.36 4.38 -9.28
C LYS A 110 -6.57 3.90 -7.85
N LEU A 111 -7.70 4.25 -7.25
CA LEU A 111 -8.01 3.97 -5.85
C LEU A 111 -8.84 2.71 -5.76
N VAL A 112 -8.31 1.69 -5.10
CA VAL A 112 -8.98 0.40 -4.93
C VAL A 112 -9.14 0.10 -3.45
N VAL A 113 -10.29 -0.46 -3.06
CA VAL A 113 -10.57 -0.89 -1.70
C VAL A 113 -11.12 -2.32 -1.70
N ASP A 114 -11.06 -2.97 -0.57
CA ASP A 114 -11.64 -4.31 -0.36
C ASP A 114 -13.18 -4.26 -0.41
N ASN A 115 -13.81 -3.33 0.32
CA ASN A 115 -15.27 -3.13 0.33
C ASN A 115 -15.60 -1.71 0.80
N TYR A 116 -16.03 -0.84 -0.11
CA TYR A 116 -16.30 0.55 0.22
C TYR A 116 -17.42 0.73 1.25
N LYS A 117 -18.41 -0.15 1.28
CA LYS A 117 -19.49 -0.10 2.29
C LYS A 117 -19.00 -0.21 3.73
N LEU A 118 -17.86 -0.87 3.94
CA LEU A 118 -17.23 -0.93 5.27
C LEU A 118 -16.79 0.49 5.71
N TYR A 119 -16.23 1.25 4.80
CA TYR A 119 -15.74 2.61 5.08
C TYR A 119 -16.88 3.61 5.24
N GLU A 120 -17.98 3.44 4.50
CA GLU A 120 -19.22 4.22 4.71
C GLU A 120 -19.80 3.96 6.11
N ALA A 121 -19.84 2.70 6.57
CA ALA A 121 -20.29 2.38 7.91
C ALA A 121 -19.37 2.97 9.00
N TRP A 122 -18.07 3.00 8.76
CA TRP A 122 -17.12 3.64 9.68
C TRP A 122 -17.23 5.18 9.67
N GLU A 123 -17.58 5.81 8.56
CA GLU A 123 -17.86 7.26 8.48
C GLU A 123 -19.07 7.65 9.36
N GLU A 124 -20.06 6.74 9.52
CA GLU A 124 -21.17 6.91 10.45
C GLU A 124 -20.72 6.85 11.93
N GLU A 125 -19.81 5.92 12.26
CA GLU A 125 -19.29 5.73 13.62
C GLU A 125 -18.19 6.76 13.97
N TYR A 126 -17.32 7.05 13.01
CA TYR A 126 -16.20 8.00 13.11
C TYR A 126 -16.35 9.09 12.05
N PRO A 127 -17.12 10.16 12.34
CA PRO A 127 -17.38 11.24 11.37
C PRO A 127 -16.09 11.93 10.91
N TYR A 128 -16.17 12.59 9.78
CA TYR A 128 -15.06 13.37 9.21
C TYR A 128 -14.32 14.24 10.25
N PRO A 129 -12.98 14.19 10.30
CA PRO A 129 -12.09 13.38 9.47
C PRO A 129 -11.92 11.93 10.01
N SER A 130 -12.49 10.96 9.31
CA SER A 130 -12.51 9.54 9.69
C SER A 130 -11.11 8.93 9.81
N TYR A 131 -10.19 9.34 8.93
CA TYR A 131 -8.80 8.87 8.93
C TYR A 131 -8.04 9.18 10.23
N LYS A 132 -8.43 10.24 10.93
CA LYS A 132 -7.83 10.59 12.22
C LYS A 132 -8.04 9.49 13.28
N GLU A 133 -9.20 8.86 13.26
CA GLU A 133 -9.59 7.84 14.25
C GLU A 133 -9.24 6.43 13.75
N VAL A 134 -9.45 6.17 12.45
CA VAL A 134 -9.20 4.87 11.83
C VAL A 134 -8.21 5.04 10.68
N GLN A 135 -6.93 4.83 10.96
CA GLN A 135 -5.80 5.17 10.09
C GLN A 135 -5.53 4.06 9.06
N ILE A 136 -6.45 3.89 8.11
CA ILE A 136 -6.33 2.98 6.96
C ILE A 136 -6.66 3.73 5.68
N ILE A 137 -6.16 3.24 4.55
CA ILE A 137 -6.26 3.98 3.28
C ILE A 137 -7.71 4.23 2.84
N GLY A 138 -8.62 3.31 3.11
CA GLY A 138 -10.03 3.47 2.75
C GLY A 138 -10.71 4.63 3.48
N THR A 139 -10.40 4.87 4.77
CA THR A 139 -10.92 6.04 5.50
C THR A 139 -10.28 7.34 5.00
N LYS A 140 -9.03 7.31 4.54
CA LYS A 140 -8.43 8.45 3.83
C LYS A 140 -9.19 8.79 2.56
N PHE A 141 -9.65 7.77 1.82
CA PHE A 141 -10.48 8.00 0.62
C PHE A 141 -11.86 8.57 0.98
N THR A 142 -12.48 8.14 2.10
CA THR A 142 -13.74 8.78 2.55
C THR A 142 -13.53 10.25 2.90
N ASP A 143 -12.43 10.60 3.55
CA ASP A 143 -12.11 11.98 3.86
C ASP A 143 -11.89 12.83 2.58
N LEU A 144 -11.13 12.32 1.61
CA LEU A 144 -10.94 12.98 0.32
C LEU A 144 -12.26 13.18 -0.45
N LYS A 145 -13.17 12.19 -0.37
CA LYS A 145 -14.53 12.31 -0.92
C LYS A 145 -15.32 13.41 -0.19
N HIS A 146 -15.27 13.45 1.13
CA HIS A 146 -15.94 14.49 1.94
C HIS A 146 -15.45 15.90 1.59
N GLU A 147 -14.14 16.03 1.33
CA GLU A 147 -13.51 17.29 0.89
C GLU A 147 -13.80 17.65 -0.57
N GLY A 148 -14.48 16.80 -1.33
CA GLY A 148 -14.76 17.00 -2.74
C GLY A 148 -13.55 16.87 -3.67
N LYS A 149 -12.44 16.29 -3.19
CA LYS A 149 -11.23 16.03 -3.98
C LYS A 149 -11.38 14.84 -4.91
N ILE A 150 -12.18 13.87 -4.51
CA ILE A 150 -12.55 12.69 -5.30
C ILE A 150 -14.06 12.45 -5.18
N LYS A 151 -14.60 11.60 -6.07
CA LYS A 151 -15.98 11.15 -6.04
C LYS A 151 -16.06 9.68 -5.62
N ARG A 152 -17.29 9.19 -5.31
CA ARG A 152 -17.51 7.77 -4.98
C ARG A 152 -17.10 6.85 -6.13
N GLU A 153 -17.40 7.23 -7.35
CA GLU A 153 -17.07 6.48 -8.57
C GLU A 153 -15.57 6.36 -8.85
N ASP A 154 -14.74 7.20 -8.24
CA ASP A 154 -13.28 7.13 -8.35
C ASP A 154 -12.69 6.02 -7.44
N ILE A 155 -13.50 5.48 -6.50
CA ILE A 155 -13.08 4.42 -5.58
C ILE A 155 -13.67 3.10 -6.05
N ILE A 156 -12.82 2.15 -6.40
CA ILE A 156 -13.17 0.87 -7.00
C ILE A 156 -13.16 -0.22 -5.92
N ASP A 157 -14.24 -0.98 -5.82
CA ASP A 157 -14.26 -2.18 -5.00
C ASP A 157 -13.50 -3.31 -5.70
N ILE A 158 -12.59 -4.00 -5.02
CA ILE A 158 -11.82 -5.10 -5.62
C ILE A 158 -12.73 -6.22 -6.16
N ALA A 159 -13.90 -6.40 -5.54
CA ALA A 159 -14.90 -7.35 -6.00
C ALA A 159 -15.41 -7.05 -7.42
N ASP A 160 -15.47 -5.77 -7.81
CA ASP A 160 -15.89 -5.38 -9.16
C ASP A 160 -14.81 -5.70 -10.19
N ILE A 161 -13.53 -5.64 -9.81
CA ILE A 161 -12.41 -6.09 -10.64
C ILE A 161 -12.45 -7.62 -10.80
N ILE A 162 -12.61 -8.36 -9.70
CA ILE A 162 -12.64 -9.84 -9.70
C ILE A 162 -13.82 -10.37 -10.53
N THR A 163 -14.96 -9.70 -10.48
CA THR A 163 -16.18 -10.11 -11.22
C THR A 163 -16.23 -9.58 -12.65
N GLY A 164 -15.24 -8.82 -13.09
CA GLY A 164 -15.16 -8.26 -14.43
C GLY A 164 -16.10 -7.08 -14.69
N LYS A 165 -16.70 -6.48 -13.67
CA LYS A 165 -17.49 -5.25 -13.80
C LYS A 165 -16.60 -4.03 -14.00
N HIS A 166 -15.38 -4.07 -13.49
CA HIS A 166 -14.36 -3.08 -13.71
C HIS A 166 -13.09 -3.74 -14.27
N PRO A 167 -12.42 -3.15 -15.29
CA PRO A 167 -11.25 -3.76 -15.92
C PRO A 167 -10.02 -3.90 -15.02
N GLY A 168 -10.00 -3.19 -13.88
CA GLY A 168 -8.82 -3.11 -13.04
C GLY A 168 -7.76 -2.19 -13.65
N ARG A 169 -6.55 -2.70 -13.88
CA ARG A 169 -5.48 -1.96 -14.57
C ARG A 169 -5.80 -1.83 -16.06
N GLU A 170 -5.79 -0.62 -16.57
CA GLU A 170 -6.08 -0.29 -17.98
C GLU A 170 -4.83 0.16 -18.74
N SER A 171 -3.76 0.52 -18.03
CA SER A 171 -2.49 0.94 -18.62
C SER A 171 -1.33 0.51 -17.73
N ASP A 172 -0.19 0.20 -18.36
CA ASP A 172 1.04 -0.18 -17.66
C ASP A 172 1.62 0.96 -16.80
N ASP A 173 1.23 2.21 -17.08
CA ASP A 173 1.68 3.40 -16.36
C ASP A 173 0.84 3.72 -15.12
N GLU A 174 -0.34 3.08 -14.95
CA GLU A 174 -1.23 3.37 -13.82
C GLU A 174 -0.62 2.98 -12.48
N ILE A 175 -0.59 3.93 -11.56
CA ILE A 175 -0.27 3.68 -10.14
C ILE A 175 -1.56 3.28 -9.44
N ILE A 176 -1.57 2.13 -8.78
CA ILE A 176 -2.73 1.62 -8.05
C ILE A 176 -2.42 1.69 -6.55
N VAL A 177 -3.34 2.26 -5.77
CA VAL A 177 -3.30 2.26 -4.30
C VAL A 177 -4.46 1.40 -3.78
N TYR A 178 -4.07 0.38 -2.99
CA TYR A 178 -5.00 -0.62 -2.41
C TYR A 178 -4.73 -0.85 -0.93
#